data_b84d5abcf375dd9280ae1a24783e0818
#
_entry.id   b84d5abcf375dd9280ae1a24783e0818
#
_cell.length_a   1.000
_cell.length_b   1.000
_cell.length_c   1.000
_cell.angle_alpha   90.00
_cell.angle_beta   90.00
_cell.angle_gamma   90.00
#
_symmetry.space_group_name_H-M   'P 1'
#
loop_
_entity.id
_entity.type
_entity.pdbx_description
1 polymer ?
#
loop_
_entity_poly.entity_id
_entity_poly.type
_entity_poly.pdbx_seq_one_letter_code
_entity_poly.pdbx_strand_id
1 'polypeptide(L)'
;LHIENAPGICDNDKDNFVFLAKSHEDEREELIKAMLKYMDPNKGTLFAQNVAFEKGRIKELASMFPKYKEDLLKLYERGFDLLWLVDTNSKMYEELGYEEEDAKVFNFYDKRLSGSFSIKKTLPVFSDLSYANLDVKNGTEAIVEYANYPKMNKEEFNFKYQALITYCKQDTWAMVVILEALRKLIKEK
;
A
#
# COMPACT_ATOMS: atom_id res chain seq x y z
N LEU A 1 4.44 -5.52 2.23
CA LEU A 1 4.91 -5.39 0.85
C LEU A 1 4.65 -6.67 0.08
N HIS A 2 4.06 -6.55 -1.12
CA HIS A 2 4.06 -7.61 -2.13
C HIS A 2 4.97 -7.20 -3.28
N ILE A 3 5.72 -8.14 -3.85
CA ILE A 3 6.61 -7.90 -4.98
C ILE A 3 6.07 -8.66 -6.18
N GLU A 4 5.71 -7.92 -7.21
CA GLU A 4 5.33 -8.47 -8.50
C GLU A 4 6.58 -8.69 -9.35
N ASN A 5 6.94 -9.94 -9.62
CA ASN A 5 8.15 -10.31 -10.37
C ASN A 5 8.01 -10.05 -11.88
N ALA A 6 6.79 -10.08 -12.38
CA ALA A 6 6.39 -9.64 -13.70
C ALA A 6 4.89 -9.26 -13.67
N PRO A 7 4.37 -8.48 -14.63
CA PRO A 7 2.97 -8.08 -14.65
C PRO A 7 2.02 -9.29 -14.54
N GLY A 8 1.22 -9.33 -13.47
CA GLY A 8 0.30 -10.42 -13.16
C GLY A 8 0.93 -11.66 -12.49
N ILE A 9 2.18 -11.59 -12.08
CA ILE A 9 2.88 -12.69 -11.39
C ILE A 9 3.26 -12.25 -9.98
N CYS A 10 2.35 -12.49 -9.04
CA CYS A 10 2.55 -12.26 -7.62
C CYS A 10 1.77 -13.31 -6.82
N ASP A 11 2.47 -14.02 -5.94
CA ASP A 11 1.88 -15.00 -5.02
C ASP A 11 1.69 -14.36 -3.64
N ASN A 12 0.48 -14.47 -3.09
CA ASN A 12 0.14 -13.82 -1.81
C ASN A 12 1.00 -14.30 -0.63
N ASP A 13 1.52 -15.51 -0.66
CA ASP A 13 2.31 -16.06 0.44
C ASP A 13 3.82 -15.98 0.17
N LYS A 14 4.25 -16.25 -1.05
CA LYS A 14 5.67 -16.35 -1.40
C LYS A 14 6.31 -14.98 -1.68
N ASP A 15 5.53 -14.08 -2.29
CA ASP A 15 6.01 -12.76 -2.69
C ASP A 15 5.61 -11.66 -1.67
N ASN A 16 5.19 -12.06 -0.46
CA ASN A 16 4.87 -11.17 0.65
C ASN A 16 6.04 -11.04 1.62
N PHE A 17 6.41 -9.80 1.93
CA PHE A 17 7.46 -9.46 2.88
C PHE A 17 6.91 -8.49 3.92
N VAL A 18 7.06 -8.84 5.20
CA VAL A 18 6.55 -8.05 6.32
C VAL A 18 7.71 -7.69 7.25
N PHE A 19 7.78 -6.41 7.60
CA PHE A 19 8.50 -5.92 8.76
C PHE A 19 7.50 -5.31 9.73
N LEU A 20 7.51 -5.76 10.97
CA LEU A 20 6.71 -5.20 12.04
C LEU A 20 7.57 -5.17 13.30
N ALA A 21 7.73 -4.00 13.90
CA ALA A 21 8.47 -3.82 15.15
C ALA A 21 7.82 -4.64 16.28
N LYS A 22 8.65 -5.27 17.11
CA LYS A 22 8.19 -6.13 18.22
C LYS A 22 8.13 -5.42 19.55
N SER A 23 8.68 -4.22 19.61
CA SER A 23 8.77 -3.39 20.81
C SER A 23 8.57 -1.92 20.46
N HIS A 24 8.64 -1.05 21.45
CA HIS A 24 8.67 0.40 21.27
C HIS A 24 10.09 0.98 21.17
N GLU A 25 11.08 0.13 21.02
CA GLU A 25 12.44 0.58 20.68
C GLU A 25 12.47 1.18 19.27
N ASP A 26 13.45 2.01 19.00
CA ASP A 26 13.57 2.62 17.67
C ASP A 26 14.16 1.64 16.65
N GLU A 27 13.28 0.94 15.97
CA GLU A 27 13.61 -0.03 14.90
C GLU A 27 13.51 0.59 13.49
N ARG A 28 13.53 1.94 13.36
CA ARG A 28 13.36 2.61 12.04
C ARG A 28 14.53 2.35 11.09
N GLU A 29 15.75 2.22 11.60
CA GLU A 29 16.90 1.86 10.76
C GLU A 29 16.78 0.43 10.23
N GLU A 30 16.30 -0.49 11.05
CA GLU A 30 16.01 -1.88 10.67
C GLU A 30 14.91 -1.96 9.63
N LEU A 31 13.88 -1.13 9.74
CA LEU A 31 12.83 -0.98 8.72
C LEU A 31 13.44 -0.53 7.38
N ILE A 32 14.31 0.50 7.38
CA ILE A 32 14.97 0.97 6.16
C ILE A 32 15.79 -0.15 5.52
N LYS A 33 16.59 -0.87 6.30
CA LYS A 33 17.38 -2.02 5.81
C LYS A 33 16.50 -3.10 5.21
N ALA A 34 15.37 -3.41 5.84
CA ALA A 34 14.40 -4.37 5.33
C ALA A 34 13.75 -3.87 4.03
N MET A 35 13.37 -2.59 3.95
CA MET A 35 12.85 -1.99 2.72
C MET A 35 13.85 -2.11 1.58
N LEU A 36 15.08 -1.65 1.76
CA LEU A 36 16.11 -1.65 0.72
C LEU A 36 16.59 -3.06 0.32
N LYS A 37 16.39 -4.06 1.17
CA LYS A 37 16.64 -5.45 0.83
C LYS A 37 15.67 -5.98 -0.24
N TYR A 38 14.41 -5.56 -0.19
CA TYR A 38 13.34 -6.07 -1.04
C TYR A 38 12.90 -5.09 -2.12
N MET A 39 13.18 -3.81 -1.96
CA MET A 39 12.84 -2.74 -2.89
C MET A 39 14.13 -2.20 -3.52
N ASP A 40 14.45 -2.61 -4.75
CA ASP A 40 15.57 -2.01 -5.49
C ASP A 40 15.27 -0.53 -5.77
N PRO A 41 16.06 0.42 -5.24
CA PRO A 41 15.83 1.85 -5.46
C PRO A 41 15.84 2.28 -6.94
N ASN A 42 16.39 1.47 -7.82
CA ASN A 42 16.57 1.80 -9.23
C ASN A 42 15.61 1.05 -10.18
N LYS A 43 14.73 0.18 -9.66
CA LYS A 43 13.86 -0.67 -10.50
C LYS A 43 12.40 -0.70 -10.05
N GLY A 44 11.50 -0.86 -11.03
CA GLY A 44 10.06 -1.07 -10.85
C GLY A 44 9.32 0.18 -10.39
N THR A 45 8.06 0.07 -10.08
CA THR A 45 7.17 1.11 -9.56
C THR A 45 6.70 0.73 -8.17
N LEU A 46 6.67 1.68 -7.25
CA LEU A 46 6.12 1.49 -5.92
C LEU A 46 4.64 1.91 -5.94
N PHE A 47 3.75 0.93 -6.03
CA PHE A 47 2.31 1.18 -5.95
C PHE A 47 1.86 1.34 -4.50
N ALA A 48 1.06 2.35 -4.23
CA ALA A 48 0.35 2.53 -2.97
C ALA A 48 -1.06 3.09 -3.23
N GLN A 49 -1.96 2.91 -2.30
CA GLN A 49 -3.27 3.56 -2.30
C GLN A 49 -3.20 4.79 -1.39
N ASN A 50 -3.33 5.99 -1.95
CA ASN A 50 -3.02 7.27 -1.29
C ASN A 50 -1.51 7.40 -0.99
N VAL A 51 -0.70 7.32 -2.04
CA VAL A 51 0.78 7.31 -1.99
C VAL A 51 1.41 8.47 -1.22
N ALA A 52 0.65 9.56 -1.02
CA ALA A 52 1.14 10.71 -0.28
C ALA A 52 1.54 10.38 1.17
N PHE A 53 0.86 9.39 1.80
CA PHE A 53 1.22 8.92 3.14
C PHE A 53 2.58 8.23 3.14
N GLU A 54 2.78 7.23 2.27
CA GLU A 54 4.04 6.49 2.14
C GLU A 54 5.20 7.41 1.76
N LYS A 55 4.96 8.29 0.78
CA LYS A 55 5.95 9.31 0.38
C LYS A 55 6.34 10.22 1.53
N GLY A 56 5.38 10.63 2.36
CA GLY A 56 5.66 11.41 3.56
C GLY A 56 6.56 10.68 4.54
N ARG A 57 6.28 9.42 4.82
CA ARG A 57 7.08 8.57 5.72
C ARG A 57 8.50 8.30 5.17
N ILE A 58 8.61 8.00 3.87
CA ILE A 58 9.93 7.82 3.22
C ILE A 58 10.77 9.10 3.33
N LYS A 59 10.16 10.27 3.11
CA LYS A 59 10.87 11.55 3.21
C LYS A 59 11.33 11.87 4.64
N GLU A 60 10.53 11.54 5.65
CA GLU A 60 10.94 11.65 7.05
C GLU A 60 12.12 10.74 7.38
N LEU A 61 12.05 9.46 6.99
CA LEU A 61 13.16 8.52 7.16
C LEU A 61 14.43 9.00 6.46
N ALA A 62 14.32 9.53 5.23
CA ALA A 62 15.46 10.10 4.51
C ALA A 62 16.09 11.31 5.21
N SER A 63 15.29 12.11 5.93
CA SER A 63 15.78 13.23 6.73
C SER A 63 16.48 12.75 8.02
N MET A 64 15.92 11.73 8.67
CA MET A 64 16.44 11.20 9.94
C MET A 64 17.67 10.32 9.78
N PHE A 65 17.80 9.65 8.64
CA PHE A 65 18.90 8.73 8.36
C PHE A 65 19.65 9.11 7.06
N PRO A 66 20.54 10.13 7.13
CA PRO A 66 21.24 10.66 5.94
C PRO A 66 22.01 9.61 5.15
N LYS A 67 22.48 8.54 5.81
CA LYS A 67 23.17 7.40 5.18
C LYS A 67 22.36 6.72 4.09
N TYR A 68 21.02 6.69 4.22
CA TYR A 68 20.10 6.02 3.30
C TYR A 68 19.31 7.01 2.44
N LYS A 69 19.59 8.31 2.57
CA LYS A 69 18.79 9.38 1.95
C LYS A 69 18.63 9.24 0.45
N GLU A 70 19.71 8.95 -0.26
CA GLU A 70 19.69 8.84 -1.72
C GLU A 70 18.76 7.72 -2.18
N ASP A 71 18.89 6.52 -1.62
CA ASP A 71 18.09 5.36 -1.99
C ASP A 71 16.62 5.55 -1.61
N LEU A 72 16.34 6.13 -0.43
CA LEU A 72 14.98 6.44 -0.01
C LEU A 72 14.32 7.48 -0.92
N LEU A 73 15.04 8.51 -1.37
CA LEU A 73 14.51 9.50 -2.31
C LEU A 73 14.24 8.89 -3.69
N LYS A 74 15.05 7.96 -4.16
CA LYS A 74 14.76 7.20 -5.39
C LYS A 74 13.47 6.39 -5.26
N LEU A 75 13.23 5.73 -4.11
CA LEU A 75 11.95 5.07 -3.84
C LEU A 75 10.78 6.06 -3.81
N TYR A 76 10.96 7.22 -3.16
CA TYR A 76 9.97 8.29 -3.12
C TYR A 76 9.52 8.74 -4.51
N GLU A 77 10.45 8.95 -5.44
CA GLU A 77 10.17 9.42 -6.80
C GLU A 77 9.39 8.37 -7.62
N ARG A 78 9.57 7.10 -7.32
CA ARG A 78 8.94 5.97 -8.04
C ARG A 78 7.58 5.58 -7.49
N GLY A 79 7.10 6.27 -6.45
CA GLY A 79 5.78 6.04 -5.89
C GLY A 79 4.67 6.47 -6.86
N PHE A 80 3.78 5.53 -7.19
CA PHE A 80 2.60 5.75 -8.02
C PHE A 80 1.34 5.47 -7.19
N ASP A 81 0.36 6.36 -7.29
CA ASP A 81 -0.90 6.22 -6.57
C ASP A 81 -1.89 5.37 -7.38
N LEU A 82 -2.23 4.20 -6.84
CA LEU A 82 -3.24 3.34 -7.45
C LEU A 82 -4.63 4.00 -7.48
N LEU A 83 -4.88 4.92 -6.55
CA LEU A 83 -6.10 5.71 -6.50
C LEU A 83 -6.35 6.49 -7.80
N TRP A 84 -5.29 6.97 -8.47
CA TRP A 84 -5.39 7.73 -9.71
C TRP A 84 -6.00 6.93 -10.87
N LEU A 85 -5.96 5.61 -10.79
CA LEU A 85 -6.56 4.72 -11.81
C LEU A 85 -8.08 4.51 -11.59
N VAL A 86 -8.61 4.87 -10.44
CA VAL A 86 -10.03 4.64 -10.08
C VAL A 86 -10.77 5.92 -9.74
N ASP A 87 -10.09 6.95 -9.26
CA ASP A 87 -10.65 8.28 -8.98
C ASP A 87 -10.25 9.27 -10.07
N THR A 88 -10.92 10.42 -10.11
CA THR A 88 -10.59 11.48 -11.05
C THR A 88 -9.22 12.09 -10.74
N ASN A 89 -8.32 12.06 -11.70
CA ASN A 89 -7.03 12.73 -11.64
C ASN A 89 -6.77 13.46 -12.98
N SER A 90 -7.39 14.62 -13.17
CA SER A 90 -7.28 15.39 -14.41
C SER A 90 -5.84 15.66 -14.80
N LYS A 91 -4.99 16.03 -13.84
CA LYS A 91 -3.58 16.33 -14.10
C LYS A 91 -2.83 15.15 -14.73
N MET A 92 -3.04 13.93 -14.25
CA MET A 92 -2.43 12.74 -14.83
C MET A 92 -2.90 12.52 -16.28
N TYR A 93 -4.18 12.70 -16.57
CA TYR A 93 -4.72 12.51 -17.91
C TYR A 93 -4.28 13.63 -18.86
N GLU A 94 -4.16 14.87 -18.39
CA GLU A 94 -3.58 15.98 -19.17
C GLU A 94 -2.11 15.70 -19.52
N GLU A 95 -1.31 15.19 -18.57
CA GLU A 95 0.07 14.75 -18.80
C GLU A 95 0.16 13.59 -19.82
N LEU A 96 -0.89 12.77 -19.95
CA LEU A 96 -1.02 11.73 -20.96
C LEU A 96 -1.54 12.25 -22.32
N GLY A 97 -1.81 13.56 -22.45
CA GLY A 97 -2.20 14.22 -23.69
C GLY A 97 -3.71 14.33 -23.93
N TYR A 98 -4.53 14.12 -22.91
CA TYR A 98 -5.97 14.37 -23.00
C TYR A 98 -6.27 15.87 -22.85
N GLU A 99 -7.31 16.35 -23.54
CA GLU A 99 -7.80 17.72 -23.35
C GLU A 99 -8.38 17.89 -21.94
N GLU A 100 -8.31 19.10 -21.39
CA GLU A 100 -8.71 19.41 -20.01
C GLU A 100 -10.16 18.99 -19.70
N GLU A 101 -11.07 19.17 -20.65
CA GLU A 101 -12.50 18.81 -20.47
C GLU A 101 -12.67 17.29 -20.35
N ASP A 102 -11.97 16.51 -21.17
CA ASP A 102 -11.99 15.05 -21.13
C ASP A 102 -11.29 14.53 -19.87
N ALA A 103 -10.14 15.09 -19.52
CA ALA A 103 -9.35 14.70 -18.36
C ALA A 103 -10.14 14.81 -17.03
N LYS A 104 -11.05 15.76 -16.90
CA LYS A 104 -11.88 15.99 -15.70
C LYS A 104 -12.98 14.96 -15.51
N VAL A 105 -13.34 14.20 -16.53
CA VAL A 105 -14.44 13.22 -16.44
C VAL A 105 -13.97 11.77 -16.35
N PHE A 106 -12.68 11.51 -16.51
CA PHE A 106 -12.13 10.17 -16.36
C PHE A 106 -12.20 9.72 -14.91
N ASN A 107 -12.95 8.66 -14.65
CA ASN A 107 -12.93 7.90 -13.41
C ASN A 107 -13.49 6.49 -13.64
N PHE A 108 -13.23 5.59 -12.69
CA PHE A 108 -13.89 4.30 -12.65
C PHE A 108 -15.25 4.44 -11.94
N TYR A 109 -16.32 4.06 -12.60
CA TYR A 109 -17.66 4.13 -12.01
C TYR A 109 -18.18 2.76 -11.61
N ASP A 110 -18.49 2.62 -10.31
CA ASP A 110 -19.31 1.52 -9.78
C ASP A 110 -20.16 2.04 -8.63
N LYS A 111 -21.47 1.72 -8.65
CA LYS A 111 -22.43 2.19 -7.63
C LYS A 111 -22.03 1.79 -6.19
N ARG A 112 -21.27 0.71 -6.02
CA ARG A 112 -20.81 0.20 -4.72
C ARG A 112 -19.80 1.13 -4.06
N LEU A 113 -19.09 1.94 -4.83
CA LEU A 113 -18.10 2.91 -4.32
C LEU A 113 -18.78 4.03 -3.53
N SER A 114 -20.00 4.43 -3.91
CA SER A 114 -20.79 5.46 -3.21
C SER A 114 -20.00 6.75 -2.96
N GLY A 115 -19.18 7.18 -3.94
CA GLY A 115 -18.36 8.40 -3.87
C GLY A 115 -17.11 8.27 -2.98
N SER A 116 -16.70 7.07 -2.61
CA SER A 116 -15.47 6.81 -1.85
C SER A 116 -14.60 5.78 -2.54
N PHE A 117 -13.34 6.15 -2.78
CA PHE A 117 -12.34 5.30 -3.43
C PHE A 117 -11.32 4.72 -2.45
N SER A 118 -11.64 4.68 -1.14
CA SER A 118 -10.78 4.01 -0.17
C SER A 118 -10.61 2.52 -0.54
N ILE A 119 -9.45 1.93 -0.23
CA ILE A 119 -9.14 0.54 -0.57
C ILE A 119 -10.22 -0.44 -0.08
N LYS A 120 -10.84 -0.16 1.07
CA LYS A 120 -11.93 -0.97 1.64
C LYS A 120 -13.24 -0.90 0.85
N LYS A 121 -13.44 0.16 0.07
CA LYS A 121 -14.57 0.31 -0.86
C LYS A 121 -14.22 -0.20 -2.25
N THR A 122 -12.98 -0.01 -2.67
CA THR A 122 -12.52 -0.41 -4.00
C THR A 122 -12.31 -1.92 -4.09
N LEU A 123 -11.71 -2.55 -3.09
CA LEU A 123 -11.42 -4.00 -3.11
C LEU A 123 -12.66 -4.88 -3.35
N PRO A 124 -13.80 -4.68 -2.66
CA PRO A 124 -15.00 -5.49 -2.90
C PRO A 124 -15.67 -5.28 -4.26
N VAL A 125 -15.26 -4.28 -5.02
CA VAL A 125 -15.71 -4.06 -6.40
C VAL A 125 -15.04 -5.05 -7.35
N PHE A 126 -13.79 -5.40 -7.07
CA PHE A 126 -12.92 -6.21 -7.93
C PHE A 126 -12.72 -7.65 -7.44
N SER A 127 -13.15 -7.97 -6.21
CA SER A 127 -12.95 -9.30 -5.62
C SER A 127 -13.95 -9.57 -4.49
N ASP A 128 -13.99 -10.84 -4.03
CA ASP A 128 -14.75 -11.25 -2.84
C ASP A 128 -13.96 -11.00 -1.54
N LEU A 129 -12.77 -10.42 -1.60
CA LEU A 129 -11.96 -10.12 -0.43
C LEU A 129 -12.53 -8.94 0.34
N SER A 130 -12.44 -9.01 1.67
CA SER A 130 -12.98 -8.02 2.59
C SER A 130 -12.17 -7.93 3.86
N TYR A 131 -12.15 -6.75 4.48
CA TYR A 131 -11.54 -6.52 5.80
C TYR A 131 -12.48 -6.89 6.96
N ALA A 132 -13.73 -7.27 6.69
CA ALA A 132 -14.76 -7.48 7.72
C ALA A 132 -14.39 -8.58 8.72
N ASN A 133 -13.68 -9.61 8.29
CA ASN A 133 -13.32 -10.78 9.09
C ASN A 133 -11.93 -10.66 9.74
N LEU A 134 -11.24 -9.53 9.62
CA LEU A 134 -9.96 -9.30 10.27
C LEU A 134 -10.16 -8.82 11.71
N ASP A 135 -9.26 -9.21 12.62
CA ASP A 135 -9.24 -8.72 14.01
C ASP A 135 -8.85 -7.24 14.07
N VAL A 136 -7.93 -6.82 13.20
CA VAL A 136 -7.58 -5.41 12.97
C VAL A 136 -8.17 -5.00 11.63
N LYS A 137 -9.00 -3.95 11.63
CA LYS A 137 -9.79 -3.57 10.44
C LYS A 137 -9.35 -2.25 9.80
N ASN A 138 -8.51 -1.48 10.46
CA ASN A 138 -8.05 -0.18 9.96
C ASN A 138 -6.78 0.29 10.65
N GLY A 139 -6.14 1.31 10.05
CA GLY A 139 -4.88 1.86 10.54
C GLY A 139 -4.98 2.46 11.95
N THR A 140 -6.13 3.03 12.34
CA THR A 140 -6.33 3.56 13.71
C THR A 140 -6.31 2.43 14.74
N GLU A 141 -7.01 1.33 14.48
CA GLU A 141 -6.95 0.13 15.32
C GLU A 141 -5.52 -0.42 15.39
N ALA A 142 -4.80 -0.48 14.26
CA ALA A 142 -3.41 -0.94 14.20
C ALA A 142 -2.50 -0.10 15.12
N ILE A 143 -2.65 1.23 15.12
CA ILE A 143 -1.88 2.14 15.99
C ILE A 143 -2.21 1.85 17.46
N VAL A 144 -3.48 1.67 17.81
CA VAL A 144 -3.92 1.38 19.19
C VAL A 144 -3.36 0.04 19.66
N GLU A 145 -3.41 -0.99 18.84
CA GLU A 145 -2.86 -2.31 19.19
C GLU A 145 -1.34 -2.23 19.40
N TYR A 146 -0.60 -1.57 18.51
CA TYR A 146 0.84 -1.36 18.68
C TYR A 146 1.15 -0.56 19.95
N ALA A 147 0.41 0.51 20.24
CA ALA A 147 0.63 1.34 21.42
C ALA A 147 0.39 0.57 22.73
N ASN A 148 -0.40 -0.48 22.73
CA ASN A 148 -0.70 -1.30 23.91
C ASN A 148 0.27 -2.46 24.15
N TYR A 149 1.23 -2.73 23.28
CA TYR A 149 2.23 -3.82 23.43
C TYR A 149 2.83 -3.93 24.83
N PRO A 150 3.27 -2.84 25.51
CA PRO A 150 3.87 -2.94 26.84
C PRO A 150 2.92 -3.40 27.94
N LYS A 151 1.59 -3.38 27.68
CA LYS A 151 0.57 -3.77 28.65
C LYS A 151 0.08 -5.20 28.44
N MET A 152 0.45 -5.84 27.33
CA MET A 152 -0.02 -7.16 26.94
C MET A 152 0.79 -8.26 27.64
N ASN A 153 0.11 -9.33 28.01
CA ASN A 153 0.81 -10.56 28.33
C ASN A 153 1.31 -11.25 27.03
N LYS A 154 2.12 -12.30 27.17
CA LYS A 154 2.78 -12.97 26.03
C LYS A 154 1.78 -13.56 25.02
N GLU A 155 0.67 -14.11 25.48
CA GLU A 155 -0.34 -14.72 24.60
C GLU A 155 -1.09 -13.66 23.83
N GLU A 156 -1.53 -12.62 24.51
CA GLU A 156 -2.19 -11.46 23.93
C GLU A 156 -1.29 -10.75 22.91
N PHE A 157 -0.03 -10.51 23.26
CA PHE A 157 0.96 -9.94 22.34
C PHE A 157 1.09 -10.78 21.08
N ASN A 158 1.29 -12.09 21.20
CA ASN A 158 1.43 -12.96 20.03
C ASN A 158 0.19 -12.93 19.13
N PHE A 159 -1.01 -12.96 19.72
CA PHE A 159 -2.26 -12.87 18.97
C PHE A 159 -2.37 -11.54 18.23
N LYS A 160 -2.17 -10.42 18.91
CA LYS A 160 -2.27 -9.08 18.33
C LYS A 160 -1.19 -8.80 17.30
N TYR A 161 0.03 -9.27 17.53
CA TYR A 161 1.13 -9.19 16.58
C TYR A 161 0.81 -9.93 15.26
N GLN A 162 0.24 -11.14 15.33
CA GLN A 162 -0.20 -11.88 14.14
C GLN A 162 -1.38 -11.20 13.45
N ALA A 163 -2.32 -10.63 14.19
CA ALA A 163 -3.44 -9.87 13.64
C ALA A 163 -2.95 -8.64 12.83
N LEU A 164 -1.96 -7.93 13.35
CA LEU A 164 -1.33 -6.80 12.62
C LEU A 164 -0.60 -7.25 11.37
N ILE A 165 0.14 -8.36 11.42
CA ILE A 165 0.79 -8.94 10.24
C ILE A 165 -0.25 -9.28 9.17
N THR A 166 -1.35 -9.93 9.57
CA THR A 166 -2.44 -10.32 8.66
C THR A 166 -3.10 -9.10 8.04
N TYR A 167 -3.35 -8.06 8.83
CA TYR A 167 -3.87 -6.79 8.33
C TYR A 167 -2.93 -6.13 7.30
N CYS A 168 -1.65 -5.98 7.62
CA CYS A 168 -0.66 -5.37 6.71
C CYS A 168 -0.50 -6.19 5.41
N LYS A 169 -0.57 -7.53 5.50
CA LYS A 169 -0.55 -8.41 4.34
C LYS A 169 -1.76 -8.19 3.46
N GLN A 170 -2.95 -8.13 4.05
CA GLN A 170 -4.21 -7.88 3.33
C GLN A 170 -4.20 -6.51 2.64
N ASP A 171 -3.68 -5.45 3.29
CA ASP A 171 -3.59 -4.10 2.72
C ASP A 171 -2.75 -4.10 1.42
N THR A 172 -1.60 -4.74 1.44
CA THR A 172 -0.73 -4.80 0.25
C THR A 172 -1.23 -5.78 -0.79
N TRP A 173 -1.87 -6.89 -0.39
CA TRP A 173 -2.50 -7.82 -1.33
C TRP A 173 -3.70 -7.22 -2.05
N ALA A 174 -4.48 -6.41 -1.37
CA ALA A 174 -5.61 -5.69 -1.97
C ALA A 174 -5.16 -4.83 -3.16
N MET A 175 -4.02 -4.17 -3.07
CA MET A 175 -3.46 -3.39 -4.18
C MET A 175 -3.08 -4.25 -5.38
N VAL A 176 -2.51 -5.43 -5.17
CA VAL A 176 -2.20 -6.41 -6.24
C VAL A 176 -3.49 -6.84 -6.94
N VAL A 177 -4.51 -7.22 -6.17
CA VAL A 177 -5.81 -7.67 -6.71
C VAL A 177 -6.50 -6.58 -7.52
N ILE A 178 -6.54 -5.34 -7.03
CA ILE A 178 -7.14 -4.21 -7.74
C ILE A 178 -6.37 -3.93 -9.05
N LEU A 179 -5.04 -3.88 -8.99
CA LEU A 179 -4.21 -3.62 -10.18
C LEU A 179 -4.42 -4.69 -11.26
N GLU A 180 -4.47 -5.96 -10.87
CA GLU A 180 -4.71 -7.07 -11.80
C GLU A 180 -6.12 -7.03 -12.40
N ALA A 181 -7.13 -6.68 -11.61
CA ALA A 181 -8.49 -6.51 -12.12
C ALA A 181 -8.55 -5.37 -13.16
N LEU A 182 -7.91 -4.23 -12.88
CA LEU A 182 -7.83 -3.11 -13.82
C LEU A 182 -7.08 -3.51 -15.12
N ARG A 183 -5.98 -4.26 -15.01
CA ARG A 183 -5.25 -4.79 -16.18
C ARG A 183 -6.12 -5.71 -17.05
N LYS A 184 -6.96 -6.54 -16.46
CA LYS A 184 -7.89 -7.40 -17.18
C LYS A 184 -8.93 -6.60 -17.95
N LEU A 185 -9.52 -5.58 -17.34
CA LEU A 185 -10.51 -4.71 -18.01
C LEU A 185 -9.96 -4.03 -19.29
N ILE A 186 -8.65 -3.75 -19.33
CA ILE A 186 -8.01 -3.16 -20.53
C ILE A 186 -7.78 -4.22 -21.63
N LYS A 187 -7.52 -5.47 -21.25
CA LYS A 187 -7.24 -6.56 -22.21
C LYS A 187 -8.51 -7.13 -22.86
N GLU A 188 -9.66 -6.95 -22.25
CA GLU A 188 -10.97 -7.42 -22.74
C GLU A 188 -11.61 -6.46 -23.76
N LYS A 189 -10.96 -5.35 -24.09
CA LYS A 189 -11.34 -4.42 -25.16
C LYS A 189 -10.51 -4.67 -26.42
#